data_ccbe3b5256b9f6dde704a7a07e0f4f6d
#
_entry.id   ccbe3b5256b9f6dde704a7a07e0f4f6d
#
_cell.length_a   1.000
_cell.length_b   1.000
_cell.length_c   1.000
_cell.angle_alpha   90.00
_cell.angle_beta   90.00
_cell.angle_gamma   90.00
#
_symmetry.space_group_name_H-M   'P 1'
#
loop_
_entity.id
_entity.type
_entity.pdbx_description
1 polymer ?
#
loop_
_entity_poly.entity_id
_entity_poly.type
_entity_poly.pdbx_seq_one_letter_code
_entity_poly.pdbx_strand_id
1 'polypeptide(L)'
;DYTINRREGLNELGLPIVNPNDDQYRIIKAIYDDIASELDFALPYDPNVLLGGSENVHYALPRALIESRKGGSHVFQSEGVLTRQQVQLQPTIVQQAIQDERTFDGWRHRNA
;
A
#
# COMPACT_ATOMS: atom_id res chain seq x y z
N ASP A 1 16.83 6.95 5.72
CA ASP A 1 16.14 7.49 4.54
C ASP A 1 16.25 9.00 4.51
N TYR A 2 16.64 9.53 3.36
CA TYR A 2 16.82 10.96 3.15
C TYR A 2 15.92 11.44 2.01
N THR A 3 15.02 12.38 2.32
CA THR A 3 14.10 12.93 1.34
C THR A 3 14.62 14.24 0.77
N ILE A 4 14.79 14.31 -0.54
CA ILE A 4 15.21 15.52 -1.25
C ILE A 4 13.98 16.40 -1.50
N ASN A 5 13.95 17.61 -0.93
CA ASN A 5 12.90 18.58 -1.22
C ASN A 5 13.22 19.41 -2.48
N ARG A 6 12.21 20.17 -2.97
CA ARG A 6 12.39 20.97 -4.20
C ARG A 6 13.52 21.97 -4.11
N ARG A 7 13.67 22.64 -2.96
CA ARG A 7 14.70 23.66 -2.74
C ARG A 7 16.09 23.07 -2.84
N GLU A 8 16.30 21.95 -2.18
CA GLU A 8 17.56 21.21 -2.22
C GLU A 8 17.88 20.70 -3.63
N GLY A 9 16.88 20.09 -4.28
CA GLY A 9 17.02 19.58 -5.64
C GLY A 9 17.43 20.69 -6.63
N LEU A 10 16.82 21.86 -6.53
CA LEU A 10 17.14 23.00 -7.41
C LEU A 10 18.48 23.65 -7.07
N ASN A 11 18.70 23.99 -5.80
CA ASN A 11 19.81 24.86 -5.38
C ASN A 11 21.12 24.08 -5.12
N GLU A 12 21.03 22.86 -4.61
CA GLU A 12 22.22 22.08 -4.23
C GLU A 12 22.58 21.03 -5.27
N LEU A 13 21.57 20.37 -5.86
CA LEU A 13 21.80 19.30 -6.83
C LEU A 13 21.72 19.77 -8.28
N GLY A 14 21.28 21.00 -8.53
CA GLY A 14 21.18 21.55 -9.88
C GLY A 14 20.15 20.83 -10.77
N LEU A 15 19.13 20.21 -10.18
CA LEU A 15 18.10 19.53 -10.94
C LEU A 15 17.14 20.53 -11.63
N PRO A 16 16.61 20.22 -12.82
CA PRO A 16 15.67 21.08 -13.52
C PRO A 16 14.28 21.04 -12.87
N ILE A 17 14.13 21.65 -11.72
CA ILE A 17 12.89 21.67 -10.95
C ILE A 17 12.11 22.94 -11.26
N VAL A 18 10.83 22.74 -11.58
CA VAL A 18 9.87 23.83 -11.84
C VAL A 18 8.72 23.72 -10.84
N ASN A 19 8.32 24.85 -10.28
CA ASN A 19 7.11 24.90 -9.46
C ASN A 19 5.87 24.82 -10.36
N PRO A 20 4.90 23.94 -10.06
CA PRO A 20 3.66 23.89 -10.82
C PRO A 20 2.84 25.16 -10.59
N ASN A 21 2.07 25.58 -11.60
CA ASN A 21 1.01 26.58 -11.41
C ASN A 21 -0.19 25.96 -10.66
N ASP A 22 -1.18 26.76 -10.32
CA ASP A 22 -2.33 26.31 -9.52
C ASP A 22 -3.12 25.19 -10.21
N ASP A 23 -3.30 25.25 -11.53
CA ASP A 23 -4.02 24.22 -12.28
C ASP A 23 -3.23 22.90 -12.32
N GLN A 24 -1.93 22.99 -12.57
CA GLN A 24 -1.05 21.82 -12.53
C GLN A 24 -1.00 21.21 -11.13
N TYR A 25 -0.91 22.03 -10.09
CA TYR A 25 -0.92 21.56 -8.71
C TYR A 25 -2.20 20.82 -8.36
N ARG A 26 -3.36 21.34 -8.81
CA ARG A 26 -4.65 20.71 -8.59
C ARG A 26 -4.72 19.31 -9.23
N ILE A 27 -4.20 19.17 -10.44
CA ILE A 27 -4.16 17.87 -11.14
C ILE A 27 -3.21 16.90 -10.44
N ILE A 28 -2.01 17.35 -10.08
CA ILE A 28 -1.02 16.53 -9.35
C ILE A 28 -1.60 16.06 -8.02
N LYS A 29 -2.25 16.97 -7.28
CA LYS A 29 -2.89 16.63 -6.01
C LYS A 29 -4.02 15.62 -6.17
N ALA A 30 -4.85 15.78 -7.20
CA ALA A 30 -5.94 14.84 -7.49
C ALA A 30 -5.41 13.44 -7.80
N ILE A 31 -4.33 13.32 -8.58
CA ILE A 31 -3.66 12.05 -8.86
C ILE A 31 -3.09 11.45 -7.57
N TYR A 32 -2.43 12.27 -6.76
CA TYR A 32 -1.89 11.80 -5.47
C TYR A 32 -2.99 11.29 -4.54
N ASP A 33 -4.08 12.05 -4.40
CA ASP A 33 -5.19 11.67 -3.52
C ASP A 33 -5.85 10.35 -3.97
N ASP A 34 -5.97 10.15 -5.28
CA ASP A 34 -6.49 8.92 -5.87
C ASP A 34 -5.60 7.71 -5.55
N ILE A 35 -4.30 7.84 -5.80
CA ILE A 35 -3.31 6.79 -5.50
C ILE A 35 -3.22 6.52 -3.99
N ALA A 36 -3.19 7.58 -3.17
CA ALA A 36 -3.12 7.46 -1.72
C ALA A 36 -4.33 6.72 -1.14
N SER A 37 -5.51 6.96 -1.73
CA SER A 37 -6.74 6.24 -1.38
C SER A 37 -6.68 4.77 -1.83
N GLU A 38 -6.24 4.50 -3.04
CA GLU A 38 -6.14 3.14 -3.58
C GLU A 38 -5.13 2.28 -2.80
N LEU A 39 -4.01 2.87 -2.39
CA LEU A 39 -2.96 2.17 -1.67
C LEU A 39 -3.09 2.26 -0.13
N ASP A 40 -4.16 2.89 0.35
CA ASP A 40 -4.44 3.07 1.79
C ASP A 40 -3.26 3.69 2.57
N PHE A 41 -2.61 4.72 2.02
CA PHE A 41 -1.45 5.35 2.66
C PHE A 41 -1.73 5.89 4.07
N ALA A 42 -2.96 6.29 4.33
CA ALA A 42 -3.38 6.83 5.62
C ALA A 42 -3.76 5.74 6.64
N LEU A 43 -3.91 4.51 6.20
CA LEU A 43 -4.35 3.39 7.04
C LEU A 43 -3.20 2.39 7.22
N PRO A 44 -2.69 2.21 8.45
CA PRO A 44 -1.71 1.17 8.70
C PRO A 44 -2.31 -0.22 8.49
N TYR A 45 -1.49 -1.13 8.00
CA TYR A 45 -1.90 -2.53 7.90
C TYR A 45 -2.21 -3.09 9.28
N ASP A 46 -3.43 -3.55 9.48
CA ASP A 46 -3.87 -4.21 10.70
C ASP A 46 -4.68 -5.47 10.35
N PRO A 47 -4.14 -6.66 10.62
CA PRO A 47 -4.84 -7.91 10.33
C PRO A 47 -6.14 -8.07 11.12
N ASN A 48 -6.27 -7.46 12.29
CA ASN A 48 -7.52 -7.48 13.04
C ASN A 48 -8.63 -6.71 12.33
N VAL A 49 -8.28 -5.58 11.71
CA VAL A 49 -9.24 -4.80 10.91
C VAL A 49 -9.68 -5.59 9.66
N LEU A 50 -8.74 -6.24 8.98
CA LEU A 50 -9.05 -7.08 7.82
C LEU A 50 -9.95 -8.28 8.16
N LEU A 51 -9.68 -8.94 9.28
CA LEU A 51 -10.50 -10.05 9.76
C LEU A 51 -11.88 -9.57 10.22
N GLY A 52 -11.95 -8.39 10.84
CA GLY A 52 -13.19 -7.92 11.45
C GLY A 52 -13.74 -8.95 12.43
N GLY A 53 -14.99 -9.36 12.24
CA GLY A 53 -15.63 -10.42 13.02
C GLY A 53 -15.44 -11.83 12.48
N SER A 54 -14.69 -12.02 11.40
CA SER A 54 -14.52 -13.33 10.73
C SER A 54 -13.37 -14.12 11.35
N GLU A 55 -13.46 -15.44 11.28
CA GLU A 55 -12.38 -16.32 11.69
C GLU A 55 -11.28 -16.43 10.62
N ASN A 56 -11.65 -16.27 9.36
CA ASN A 56 -10.72 -16.21 8.25
C ASN A 56 -11.17 -15.18 7.22
N VAL A 57 -10.20 -14.64 6.46
CA VAL A 57 -10.46 -13.73 5.36
C VAL A 57 -9.38 -13.88 4.31
N HIS A 58 -9.79 -13.90 3.03
CA HIS A 58 -8.88 -13.74 1.91
C HIS A 58 -8.63 -12.26 1.68
N TYR A 59 -7.37 -11.89 1.51
CA TYR A 59 -6.99 -10.52 1.22
C TYR A 59 -6.20 -10.41 -0.07
N ALA A 60 -6.33 -9.25 -0.71
CA ALA A 60 -5.56 -8.86 -1.87
C ALA A 60 -5.23 -7.37 -1.72
N LEU A 61 -4.02 -7.05 -1.30
CA LEU A 61 -3.62 -5.70 -0.94
C LEU A 61 -2.67 -5.12 -1.99
N PRO A 62 -3.03 -4.01 -2.65
CA PRO A 62 -2.10 -3.27 -3.50
C PRO A 62 -1.04 -2.58 -2.63
N ARG A 63 0.23 -2.79 -2.96
CA ARG A 63 1.38 -2.27 -2.20
C ARG A 63 2.15 -1.20 -2.96
N ALA A 64 2.16 -1.29 -4.28
CA ALA A 64 2.82 -0.34 -5.16
C ALA A 64 2.12 -0.30 -6.52
N LEU A 65 2.26 0.81 -7.21
CA LEU A 65 1.62 1.05 -8.49
C LEU A 65 2.61 1.67 -9.47
N ILE A 66 2.64 1.15 -10.69
CA ILE A 66 3.33 1.76 -11.84
C ILE A 66 2.32 1.91 -12.96
N GLU A 67 2.16 3.13 -13.44
CA GLU A 67 1.22 3.44 -14.51
C GLU A 67 1.90 4.13 -15.70
N SER A 68 1.42 3.79 -16.89
CA SER A 68 1.77 4.54 -18.10
C SER A 68 0.58 4.61 -19.05
N ARG A 69 0.56 5.68 -19.87
CA ARG A 69 -0.54 5.87 -20.84
C ARG A 69 -0.65 4.75 -21.86
N LYS A 70 0.46 4.12 -22.22
CA LYS A 70 0.52 3.07 -23.25
C LYS A 70 0.52 1.66 -22.66
N GLY A 71 1.13 1.49 -21.51
CA GLY A 71 1.32 0.17 -20.89
C GLY A 71 0.27 -0.20 -19.86
N GLY A 72 -0.68 0.71 -19.53
CA GLY A 72 -1.67 0.48 -18.49
C GLY A 72 -1.06 0.52 -17.08
N SER A 73 -1.72 -0.14 -16.15
CA SER A 73 -1.33 -0.19 -14.75
C SER A 73 -0.70 -1.54 -14.39
N HIS A 74 0.37 -1.49 -13.64
CA HIS A 74 0.98 -2.64 -12.97
C HIS A 74 0.94 -2.42 -11.46
N VAL A 75 0.40 -3.38 -10.74
CA VAL A 75 0.23 -3.31 -9.28
C VAL A 75 1.05 -4.39 -8.62
N PHE A 76 1.91 -4.02 -7.67
CA PHE A 76 2.51 -4.99 -6.76
C PHE A 76 1.46 -5.36 -5.73
N GLN A 77 1.08 -6.62 -5.67
CA GLN A 77 -0.03 -7.10 -4.86
C GLN A 77 0.42 -8.21 -3.94
N SER A 78 0.00 -8.12 -2.68
CA SER A 78 0.14 -9.19 -1.71
C SER A 78 -1.22 -9.84 -1.49
N GLU A 79 -1.30 -11.14 -1.69
CA GLU A 79 -2.51 -11.93 -1.51
C GLU A 79 -2.27 -13.05 -0.50
N GLY A 80 -3.29 -13.36 0.27
CA GLY A 80 -3.18 -14.44 1.24
C GLY A 80 -4.48 -14.68 1.99
N VAL A 81 -4.35 -15.48 3.03
CA VAL A 81 -5.44 -15.80 3.94
C VAL A 81 -5.00 -15.52 5.36
N LEU A 82 -5.79 -14.72 6.07
CA LEU A 82 -5.65 -14.52 7.51
C LEU A 82 -6.60 -15.46 8.23
N THR A 83 -6.11 -16.12 9.27
CA THR A 83 -6.92 -17.04 10.09
C THR A 83 -6.66 -16.77 11.56
N ARG A 84 -7.74 -16.65 12.35
CA ARG A 84 -7.62 -16.62 13.80
C ARG A 84 -7.36 -18.03 14.32
N GLN A 85 -6.36 -18.14 15.17
CA GLN A 85 -6.01 -19.41 15.82
C GLN A 85 -5.96 -19.22 17.33
N GLN A 86 -6.34 -20.26 18.05
CA GLN A 86 -6.08 -20.36 19.48
C GLN A 86 -4.79 -21.15 19.69
N VAL A 87 -3.83 -20.55 20.37
CA VAL A 87 -2.57 -21.18 20.74
C VAL A 87 -2.58 -21.46 22.22
N GLN A 88 -2.45 -22.72 22.61
CA GLN A 88 -2.33 -23.09 24.02
C GLN A 88 -0.86 -22.99 24.44
N LEU A 89 -0.55 -21.96 25.24
CA LEU A 89 0.81 -21.72 25.76
C LEU A 89 1.10 -22.57 27.01
N GLN A 90 0.07 -22.80 27.83
CA GLN A 90 0.11 -23.62 29.03
C GLN A 90 -1.25 -24.32 29.22
N PRO A 91 -1.38 -25.35 30.04
CA PRO A 91 -2.64 -26.06 30.22
C PRO A 91 -3.86 -25.17 30.55
N THR A 92 -3.61 -24.00 31.17
CA THR A 92 -4.67 -23.06 31.57
C THR A 92 -4.65 -21.73 30.82
N ILE A 93 -3.70 -21.51 29.89
CA ILE A 93 -3.52 -20.25 29.16
C ILE A 93 -3.73 -20.50 27.67
N VAL A 94 -4.80 -19.90 27.12
CA VAL A 94 -5.10 -19.89 25.71
C VAL A 94 -4.92 -18.46 25.19
N GLN A 95 -4.09 -18.30 24.18
CA GLN A 95 -3.86 -17.01 23.51
C GLN A 95 -4.39 -17.07 22.08
N GLN A 96 -5.09 -16.01 21.65
CA GLN A 96 -5.44 -15.83 20.26
C GLN A 96 -4.25 -15.33 19.46
N ALA A 97 -4.02 -15.96 18.32
CA ALA A 97 -3.02 -15.55 17.34
C ALA A 97 -3.65 -15.44 15.97
N ILE A 98 -3.03 -14.64 15.10
CA ILE A 98 -3.43 -14.54 13.70
C ILE A 98 -2.33 -15.18 12.86
N GLN A 99 -2.71 -16.16 12.04
CA GLN A 99 -1.85 -16.76 11.03
C GLN A 99 -2.07 -16.06 9.70
N ASP A 100 -0.99 -15.65 9.06
CA ASP A 100 -0.98 -15.12 7.70
C ASP A 100 -0.32 -16.13 6.77
N GLU A 101 -1.13 -16.72 5.91
CA GLU A 101 -0.65 -17.59 4.84
C GLU A 101 -0.62 -16.82 3.53
N ARG A 102 0.56 -16.36 3.13
CA ARG A 102 0.75 -15.61 1.90
C ARG A 102 0.79 -16.55 0.71
N THR A 103 -0.12 -16.32 -0.24
CA THR A 103 -0.27 -17.14 -1.45
C THR A 103 0.36 -16.52 -2.67
N PHE A 104 0.46 -15.18 -2.71
CA PHE A 104 1.07 -14.45 -3.82
C PHE A 104 1.67 -13.13 -3.31
N ASP A 105 2.82 -12.77 -3.88
CA ASP A 105 3.47 -11.50 -3.61
C ASP A 105 4.25 -11.10 -4.87
N GLY A 106 3.73 -10.15 -5.64
CA GLY A 106 4.35 -9.80 -6.91
C GLY A 106 3.53 -8.83 -7.77
N TRP A 107 4.04 -8.57 -8.97
CA TRP A 107 3.42 -7.66 -9.92
C TRP A 107 2.30 -8.33 -10.72
N ARG A 108 1.18 -7.64 -10.83
CA ARG A 108 0.08 -8.00 -11.72
C ARG A 108 -0.23 -6.84 -12.66
N HIS A 109 -0.43 -7.14 -13.94
CA HIS A 109 -0.94 -6.17 -14.89
C HIS A 109 -2.44 -6.02 -14.71
N ARG A 110 -2.90 -4.78 -14.59
CA ARG A 110 -4.31 -4.43 -14.62
C ARG A 110 -4.63 -3.81 -15.98
N ASN A 111 -5.61 -4.34 -16.66
CA ASN A 111 -6.22 -3.65 -17.79
C ASN A 111 -7.06 -2.50 -17.25
N ALA A 112 -6.84 -1.33 -17.81
CA ALA A 112 -7.62 -0.16 -17.48
C ALA A 112 -9.10 -0.34 -17.86
#